data_acf47d9bdc40f7b86730c2a7de047cd8
#
_entry.id   acf47d9bdc40f7b86730c2a7de047cd8
#
_cell.length_a   1.000
_cell.length_b   1.000
_cell.length_c   1.000
_cell.angle_alpha   90.00
_cell.angle_beta   90.00
_cell.angle_gamma   90.00
#
_symmetry.space_group_name_H-M   'P 1'
#
loop_
_entity.id
_entity.type
_entity.pdbx_description
1 polymer ?
#
loop_
_entity_poly.entity_id
_entity_poly.type
_entity_poly.pdbx_seq_one_letter_code
_entity_poly.pdbx_strand_id
1 'polypeptide(L)'
;MVSSKQPENYGKGSVDIETDESDLSSLAKRLQERFASPAYQPPALPSVATKFLELSREREVEFRRISEVLEQDQMLTGRVLARAQSAAYAGSTPTRTMHDALVRLGLGAVRNLVLELVFNMTVFRAPSYEKPMEALRAHSLLVAYGARLVARQTAVDAEYAFLCGLLHDVGVSASLVLLGADPVAARPTIDQIWSSLPWIHEDLSGQIVKLWKLPPEVQLVVGQHHRIHSGGFAHPAIAALRIAEGLAEELGHGLTRADIADGYPFESASPGELSEAATVLKLSPATRDRLLKELAALEPQLLA
;
A
#
# COMPACT_ATOMS: atom_id res chain seq x y z
N MET A 1 34.16 -48.66 11.89
CA MET A 1 32.92 -48.30 12.62
C MET A 1 32.66 -46.81 12.40
N VAL A 2 31.80 -46.50 11.43
CA VAL A 2 31.42 -45.12 11.11
C VAL A 2 29.94 -44.98 11.51
N SER A 3 29.70 -44.18 12.54
CA SER A 3 28.37 -43.93 13.06
C SER A 3 27.60 -42.96 12.17
N SER A 4 26.52 -43.44 11.57
CA SER A 4 25.55 -42.65 10.81
C SER A 4 24.61 -41.91 11.77
N LYS A 5 24.70 -40.58 11.85
CA LYS A 5 23.65 -39.73 12.45
C LYS A 5 22.59 -39.48 11.40
N GLN A 6 21.35 -39.85 11.71
CA GLN A 6 20.15 -39.49 10.97
C GLN A 6 19.84 -38.00 11.16
N PRO A 7 19.23 -37.29 10.18
CA PRO A 7 18.80 -35.95 10.34
C PRO A 7 17.50 -35.88 11.17
N GLU A 8 17.50 -35.00 12.14
CA GLU A 8 16.33 -34.69 12.97
C GLU A 8 15.19 -34.08 12.16
N ASN A 9 14.03 -34.60 12.41
CA ASN A 9 12.74 -34.30 11.81
C ASN A 9 12.28 -32.92 12.32
N TYR A 10 12.37 -31.87 11.50
CA TYR A 10 11.72 -30.58 11.80
C TYR A 10 10.24 -30.74 11.58
N GLY A 11 9.52 -30.76 12.72
CA GLY A 11 8.07 -30.86 12.76
C GLY A 11 7.40 -29.71 12.03
N LYS A 12 6.44 -30.08 11.19
CA LYS A 12 5.42 -29.18 10.63
C LYS A 12 4.57 -28.64 11.81
N GLY A 13 4.84 -27.43 12.23
CA GLY A 13 3.96 -26.65 13.08
C GLY A 13 3.47 -25.46 12.28
N SER A 14 2.26 -25.56 11.72
CA SER A 14 1.47 -24.37 11.40
C SER A 14 1.16 -23.72 12.75
N VAL A 15 1.87 -22.66 13.07
CA VAL A 15 1.53 -21.83 14.22
C VAL A 15 0.46 -20.88 13.73
N ASP A 16 -0.80 -21.19 14.00
CA ASP A 16 -1.86 -20.19 14.07
C ASP A 16 -1.48 -19.29 15.26
N ILE A 17 -0.80 -18.19 14.97
CA ILE A 17 -0.52 -17.16 15.97
C ILE A 17 -1.83 -16.38 16.16
N GLU A 18 -2.71 -16.90 16.99
CA GLU A 18 -3.64 -16.04 17.72
C GLU A 18 -2.76 -15.17 18.62
N THR A 19 -2.56 -13.91 18.21
CA THR A 19 -1.86 -12.92 19.05
C THR A 19 -2.67 -12.74 20.32
N ASP A 20 -2.15 -13.26 21.42
CA ASP A 20 -2.72 -13.04 22.73
C ASP A 20 -2.63 -11.52 23.03
N GLU A 21 -3.77 -10.87 23.28
CA GLU A 21 -3.84 -9.44 23.62
C GLU A 21 -2.92 -9.06 24.80
N SER A 22 -2.46 -10.03 25.58
CA SER A 22 -1.52 -9.81 26.69
C SER A 22 -0.12 -9.40 26.24
N ASP A 23 0.30 -9.72 25.01
CA ASP A 23 1.66 -9.48 24.49
C ASP A 23 1.81 -8.14 23.74
N LEU A 24 0.71 -7.43 23.47
CA LEU A 24 0.78 -6.12 22.81
C LEU A 24 1.50 -5.10 23.69
N SER A 25 2.43 -4.35 23.09
CA SER A 25 3.10 -3.26 23.75
C SER A 25 2.10 -2.19 24.23
N SER A 26 2.45 -1.46 25.30
CA SER A 26 1.61 -0.38 25.81
C SER A 26 1.33 0.71 24.74
N LEU A 27 2.23 0.90 23.79
CA LEU A 27 2.05 1.83 22.68
C LEU A 27 1.04 1.29 21.66
N ALA A 28 1.09 0.00 21.33
CA ALA A 28 0.11 -0.64 20.43
C ALA A 28 -1.31 -0.50 20.98
N LYS A 29 -1.52 -0.82 22.26
CA LYS A 29 -2.82 -0.66 22.94
C LYS A 29 -3.32 0.78 22.89
N ARG A 30 -2.46 1.75 23.21
CA ARG A 30 -2.83 3.17 23.16
C ARG A 30 -3.19 3.62 21.73
N LEU A 31 -2.49 3.12 20.71
CA LEU A 31 -2.82 3.42 19.31
C LEU A 31 -4.19 2.84 18.97
N GLN A 32 -4.44 1.57 19.24
CA GLN A 32 -5.75 0.95 18.99
C GLN A 32 -6.88 1.71 19.68
N GLU A 33 -6.73 2.08 20.95
CA GLU A 33 -7.72 2.88 21.71
C GLU A 33 -7.95 4.24 21.05
N ARG A 34 -6.88 4.94 20.62
CA ARG A 34 -7.00 6.25 19.94
C ARG A 34 -7.71 6.14 18.60
N PHE A 35 -7.40 5.13 17.80
CA PHE A 35 -8.07 4.90 16.51
C PHE A 35 -9.52 4.45 16.67
N ALA A 36 -9.84 3.67 17.70
CA ALA A 36 -11.21 3.26 18.03
C ALA A 36 -12.07 4.39 18.63
N SER A 37 -11.45 5.50 19.03
CA SER A 37 -12.18 6.62 19.62
C SER A 37 -13.14 7.24 18.61
N PRO A 38 -14.41 7.51 18.99
CA PRO A 38 -15.35 8.26 18.13
C PRO A 38 -14.86 9.66 17.75
N ALA A 39 -13.91 10.22 18.49
CA ALA A 39 -13.30 11.52 18.22
C ALA A 39 -12.16 11.43 17.19
N TYR A 40 -11.69 10.22 16.85
CA TYR A 40 -10.63 10.06 15.86
C TYR A 40 -11.11 10.43 14.47
N GLN A 41 -10.36 11.31 13.84
CA GLN A 41 -10.58 11.67 12.44
C GLN A 41 -9.33 11.29 11.65
N PRO A 42 -9.46 10.42 10.64
CA PRO A 42 -8.34 10.08 9.77
C PRO A 42 -7.87 11.33 9.02
N PRO A 43 -6.64 11.35 8.49
CA PRO A 43 -6.19 12.42 7.63
C PRO A 43 -7.23 12.75 6.57
N ALA A 44 -7.64 14.01 6.48
CA ALA A 44 -8.72 14.42 5.59
C ALA A 44 -8.25 14.37 4.13
N LEU A 45 -9.01 13.70 3.28
CA LEU A 45 -8.81 13.80 1.84
C LEU A 45 -9.28 15.20 1.36
N PRO A 46 -8.57 15.86 0.41
CA PRO A 46 -9.05 17.08 -0.20
C PRO A 46 -10.47 16.92 -0.76
N SER A 47 -11.28 17.98 -0.66
CA SER A 47 -12.69 17.93 -1.08
C SER A 47 -12.88 17.48 -2.53
N VAL A 48 -11.99 17.89 -3.42
CA VAL A 48 -11.98 17.46 -4.83
C VAL A 48 -11.78 15.95 -4.94
N ALA A 49 -10.83 15.38 -4.18
CA ALA A 49 -10.58 13.94 -4.19
C ALA A 49 -11.77 13.15 -3.63
N THR A 50 -12.35 13.62 -2.51
CA THR A 50 -13.55 13.00 -1.93
C THR A 50 -14.70 12.97 -2.94
N LYS A 51 -14.99 14.12 -3.56
CA LYS A 51 -16.05 14.25 -4.55
C LYS A 51 -15.81 13.42 -5.81
N PHE A 52 -14.53 13.35 -6.25
CA PHE A 52 -14.13 12.48 -7.36
C PHE A 52 -14.35 10.99 -7.02
N LEU A 53 -13.94 10.55 -5.81
CA LEU A 53 -14.13 9.18 -5.36
C LEU A 53 -15.62 8.81 -5.25
N GLU A 54 -16.47 9.73 -4.79
CA GLU A 54 -17.92 9.53 -4.74
C GLU A 54 -18.49 9.33 -6.15
N LEU A 55 -18.15 10.21 -7.09
CA LEU A 55 -18.58 10.10 -8.48
C LEU A 55 -18.09 8.82 -9.15
N SER A 56 -16.84 8.42 -8.89
CA SER A 56 -16.24 7.24 -9.51
C SER A 56 -16.90 5.91 -9.10
N ARG A 57 -17.80 5.92 -8.11
CA ARG A 57 -18.59 4.77 -7.68
C ARG A 57 -19.94 4.66 -8.39
N GLU A 58 -20.38 5.70 -9.06
CA GLU A 58 -21.62 5.66 -9.82
C GLU A 58 -21.49 4.64 -10.97
N ARG A 59 -22.50 3.80 -11.16
CA ARG A 59 -22.48 2.71 -12.14
C ARG A 59 -22.36 3.19 -13.58
N GLU A 60 -22.92 4.37 -13.85
CA GLU A 60 -22.87 5.06 -15.15
C GLU A 60 -22.49 6.52 -14.92
N VAL A 61 -21.18 6.77 -14.69
CA VAL A 61 -20.70 8.13 -14.50
C VAL A 61 -20.28 8.75 -15.81
N GLU A 62 -20.78 9.94 -16.08
CA GLU A 62 -20.35 10.74 -17.22
C GLU A 62 -18.96 11.33 -16.97
N PHE A 63 -18.00 11.07 -17.87
CA PHE A 63 -16.65 11.65 -17.79
C PHE A 63 -16.64 13.17 -17.71
N ARG A 64 -17.67 13.83 -18.25
CA ARG A 64 -17.84 15.27 -18.13
C ARG A 64 -17.95 15.72 -16.67
N ARG A 65 -18.79 15.06 -15.86
CA ARG A 65 -18.93 15.38 -14.43
C ARG A 65 -17.62 15.21 -13.66
N ILE A 66 -16.85 14.20 -14.02
CA ILE A 66 -15.53 13.93 -13.44
C ILE A 66 -14.54 15.02 -13.85
N SER A 67 -14.52 15.41 -15.14
CA SER A 67 -13.69 16.52 -15.62
C SER A 67 -13.95 17.80 -14.83
N GLU A 68 -15.22 18.18 -14.70
CA GLU A 68 -15.65 19.38 -13.97
C GLU A 68 -15.19 19.39 -12.51
N VAL A 69 -15.12 18.22 -11.86
CA VAL A 69 -14.62 18.11 -10.48
C VAL A 69 -13.10 18.22 -10.43
N LEU A 70 -12.38 17.53 -11.28
CA LEU A 70 -10.91 17.54 -11.29
C LEU A 70 -10.34 18.90 -11.69
N GLU A 71 -11.00 19.61 -12.62
CA GLU A 71 -10.63 20.95 -13.09
C GLU A 71 -10.74 22.05 -12.03
N GLN A 72 -11.42 21.78 -10.90
CA GLN A 72 -11.43 22.69 -9.75
C GLN A 72 -10.07 22.77 -9.02
N ASP A 73 -9.16 21.82 -9.26
CA ASP A 73 -7.84 21.80 -8.70
C ASP A 73 -6.79 21.81 -9.82
N GLN A 74 -6.06 22.92 -9.93
CA GLN A 74 -5.05 23.11 -10.99
C GLN A 74 -3.91 22.10 -10.93
N MET A 75 -3.52 21.66 -9.71
CA MET A 75 -2.44 20.70 -9.54
C MET A 75 -2.89 19.31 -10.01
N LEU A 76 -4.06 18.86 -9.59
CA LEU A 76 -4.64 17.59 -10.07
C LEU A 76 -4.82 17.59 -11.58
N THR A 77 -5.36 18.68 -12.12
CA THR A 77 -5.52 18.87 -13.58
C THR A 77 -4.18 18.71 -14.31
N GLY A 78 -3.15 19.43 -13.87
CA GLY A 78 -1.83 19.37 -14.48
C GLY A 78 -1.21 17.97 -14.43
N ARG A 79 -1.32 17.28 -13.32
CA ARG A 79 -0.78 15.94 -13.14
C ARG A 79 -1.52 14.88 -13.96
N VAL A 80 -2.86 14.96 -14.06
CA VAL A 80 -3.66 14.04 -14.88
C VAL A 80 -3.31 14.21 -16.35
N LEU A 81 -3.22 15.45 -16.84
CA LEU A 81 -2.83 15.74 -18.22
C LEU A 81 -1.39 15.27 -18.51
N ALA A 82 -0.44 15.55 -17.63
CA ALA A 82 0.94 15.09 -17.75
C ALA A 82 1.03 13.56 -17.82
N ARG A 83 0.29 12.84 -16.99
CA ARG A 83 0.23 11.37 -17.02
C ARG A 83 -0.33 10.86 -18.35
N ALA A 84 -1.40 11.46 -18.84
CA ALA A 84 -2.02 11.07 -20.12
C ALA A 84 -1.12 11.35 -21.34
N GLN A 85 -0.18 12.29 -21.21
CA GLN A 85 0.81 12.64 -22.25
C GLN A 85 2.11 11.84 -22.13
N SER A 86 2.30 11.08 -21.04
CA SER A 86 3.52 10.28 -20.84
C SER A 86 3.66 9.19 -21.88
N ALA A 87 4.90 8.72 -22.11
CA ALA A 87 5.20 7.65 -23.07
C ALA A 87 4.42 6.35 -22.79
N ALA A 88 4.12 6.07 -21.53
CA ALA A 88 3.36 4.89 -21.12
C ALA A 88 1.90 4.90 -21.62
N TYR A 89 1.34 6.09 -21.91
CA TYR A 89 -0.02 6.29 -22.39
C TYR A 89 -0.05 7.02 -23.73
N ALA A 90 1.08 7.07 -24.46
CA ALA A 90 1.16 7.73 -25.74
C ALA A 90 0.14 7.14 -26.73
N GLY A 91 -0.60 8.01 -27.38
CA GLY A 91 -1.58 7.66 -28.42
C GLY A 91 -1.38 8.53 -29.67
N SER A 92 -2.08 8.19 -30.75
CA SER A 92 -1.99 8.89 -32.03
C SER A 92 -2.54 10.33 -32.01
N THR A 93 -3.39 10.65 -31.03
CA THR A 93 -4.00 11.98 -30.88
C THR A 93 -3.45 12.70 -29.64
N PRO A 94 -3.19 14.01 -29.71
CA PRO A 94 -2.77 14.78 -28.52
C PRO A 94 -3.88 14.80 -27.45
N THR A 95 -3.51 14.66 -26.18
CA THR A 95 -4.41 14.89 -25.03
C THR A 95 -4.38 16.38 -24.69
N ARG A 96 -5.48 17.09 -24.87
CA ARG A 96 -5.57 18.53 -24.67
C ARG A 96 -6.53 18.92 -23.55
N THR A 97 -7.50 18.06 -23.25
CA THR A 97 -8.54 18.33 -22.27
C THR A 97 -8.55 17.24 -21.18
N MET A 98 -9.17 17.55 -20.05
CA MET A 98 -9.41 16.56 -19.00
C MET A 98 -10.24 15.38 -19.50
N HIS A 99 -11.22 15.66 -20.35
CA HIS A 99 -12.02 14.61 -21.01
C HIS A 99 -11.14 13.66 -21.85
N ASP A 100 -10.23 14.22 -22.68
CA ASP A 100 -9.30 13.38 -23.46
C ASP A 100 -8.42 12.52 -22.56
N ALA A 101 -7.97 13.09 -21.42
CA ALA A 101 -7.18 12.37 -20.46
C ALA A 101 -7.96 11.21 -19.81
N LEU A 102 -9.21 11.45 -19.42
CA LEU A 102 -10.09 10.41 -18.86
C LEU A 102 -10.36 9.30 -19.89
N VAL A 103 -10.60 9.64 -21.14
CA VAL A 103 -10.80 8.65 -22.22
C VAL A 103 -9.54 7.82 -22.44
N ARG A 104 -8.36 8.46 -22.39
CA ARG A 104 -7.07 7.79 -22.63
C ARG A 104 -6.63 6.92 -21.47
N LEU A 105 -6.69 7.42 -20.24
CA LEU A 105 -6.23 6.74 -19.04
C LEU A 105 -7.25 5.73 -18.52
N GLY A 106 -8.54 6.01 -18.73
CA GLY A 106 -9.63 5.32 -18.05
C GLY A 106 -9.84 5.80 -16.62
N LEU A 107 -11.04 5.59 -16.11
CA LEU A 107 -11.45 6.06 -14.78
C LEU A 107 -10.60 5.46 -13.65
N GLY A 108 -10.25 4.17 -13.73
CA GLY A 108 -9.44 3.48 -12.73
C GLY A 108 -8.05 4.11 -12.57
N ALA A 109 -7.34 4.34 -13.69
CA ALA A 109 -6.01 4.95 -13.65
C ALA A 109 -6.06 6.40 -13.15
N VAL A 110 -7.08 7.17 -13.51
CA VAL A 110 -7.26 8.54 -12.99
C VAL A 110 -7.57 8.52 -11.51
N ARG A 111 -8.43 7.60 -11.04
CA ARG A 111 -8.69 7.43 -9.62
C ARG A 111 -7.42 7.18 -8.81
N ASN A 112 -6.59 6.25 -9.28
CA ASN A 112 -5.35 5.91 -8.60
C ASN A 112 -4.36 7.07 -8.60
N LEU A 113 -4.25 7.81 -9.71
CA LEU A 113 -3.42 9.01 -9.78
C LEU A 113 -3.90 10.10 -8.81
N VAL A 114 -5.21 10.33 -8.72
CA VAL A 114 -5.77 11.29 -7.76
C VAL A 114 -5.44 10.87 -6.32
N LEU A 115 -5.60 9.59 -6.00
CA LEU A 115 -5.25 9.06 -4.68
C LEU A 115 -3.76 9.20 -4.40
N GLU A 116 -2.88 8.78 -5.33
CA GLU A 116 -1.43 8.93 -5.22
C GLU A 116 -1.04 10.39 -4.87
N LEU A 117 -1.60 11.36 -5.57
CA LEU A 117 -1.32 12.78 -5.34
C LEU A 117 -1.80 13.26 -3.97
N VAL A 118 -3.01 12.85 -3.59
CA VAL A 118 -3.59 13.21 -2.30
C VAL A 118 -2.79 12.61 -1.15
N PHE A 119 -2.39 11.36 -1.27
CA PHE A 119 -1.56 10.69 -0.25
C PHE A 119 -0.22 11.37 -0.09
N ASN A 120 0.44 11.73 -1.19
CA ASN A 120 1.70 12.47 -1.16
C ASN A 120 1.56 13.85 -0.49
N MET A 121 0.39 14.49 -0.58
CA MET A 121 0.18 15.83 -0.03
C MET A 121 -0.25 15.86 1.43
N THR A 122 -0.97 14.84 1.90
CA THR A 122 -1.66 14.90 3.20
C THR A 122 -1.35 13.73 4.12
N VAL A 123 -1.36 12.52 3.61
CA VAL A 123 -1.23 11.29 4.42
C VAL A 123 0.22 11.03 4.79
N PHE A 124 1.16 11.33 3.89
CA PHE A 124 2.59 11.14 4.12
C PHE A 124 3.29 12.38 4.69
N ARG A 125 2.60 13.15 5.56
CA ARG A 125 3.18 14.33 6.21
C ARG A 125 3.11 14.23 7.73
N ALA A 126 4.23 13.85 8.35
CA ALA A 126 4.45 13.94 9.79
C ALA A 126 5.81 14.60 10.05
N PRO A 127 5.87 15.93 10.23
CA PRO A 127 7.15 16.65 10.39
C PRO A 127 8.02 16.13 11.53
N SER A 128 7.41 15.54 12.57
CA SER A 128 8.13 14.93 13.68
C SER A 128 8.78 13.58 13.33
N TYR A 129 8.38 12.96 12.21
CA TYR A 129 8.81 11.66 11.74
C TYR A 129 9.07 11.70 10.21
N GLU A 130 9.76 12.74 9.74
CA GLU A 130 9.96 13.01 8.31
C GLU A 130 10.62 11.84 7.58
N LYS A 131 11.78 11.35 8.08
CA LYS A 131 12.50 10.23 7.45
C LYS A 131 11.68 8.94 7.36
N PRO A 132 11.05 8.43 8.46
CA PRO A 132 10.14 7.31 8.37
C PRO A 132 9.01 7.50 7.36
N MET A 133 8.48 8.73 7.28
CA MET A 133 7.40 9.04 6.38
C MET A 133 7.84 9.06 4.91
N GLU A 134 9.07 9.51 4.62
CA GLU A 134 9.67 9.43 3.29
C GLU A 134 9.89 7.98 2.85
N ALA A 135 10.45 7.15 3.75
CA ALA A 135 10.66 5.72 3.48
C ALA A 135 9.32 5.01 3.22
N LEU A 136 8.31 5.26 4.05
CA LEU A 136 6.98 4.70 3.91
C LEU A 136 6.30 5.13 2.60
N ARG A 137 6.45 6.38 2.20
CA ARG A 137 5.95 6.89 0.92
C ARG A 137 6.59 6.16 -0.26
N ALA A 138 7.92 6.02 -0.24
CA ALA A 138 8.66 5.32 -1.29
C ALA A 138 8.23 3.85 -1.37
N HIS A 139 8.15 3.17 -0.23
CA HIS A 139 7.65 1.80 -0.12
C HIS A 139 6.24 1.66 -0.72
N SER A 140 5.28 2.44 -0.23
CA SER A 140 3.88 2.36 -0.68
C SER A 140 3.73 2.61 -2.18
N LEU A 141 4.51 3.53 -2.76
CA LEU A 141 4.50 3.77 -4.20
C LEU A 141 5.05 2.57 -4.98
N LEU A 142 6.19 2.02 -4.57
CA LEU A 142 6.79 0.87 -5.24
C LEU A 142 5.92 -0.37 -5.12
N VAL A 143 5.32 -0.61 -3.95
CA VAL A 143 4.34 -1.71 -3.77
C VAL A 143 3.11 -1.49 -4.65
N ALA A 144 2.57 -0.28 -4.76
CA ALA A 144 1.44 0.02 -5.64
C ALA A 144 1.75 -0.30 -7.12
N TYR A 145 2.87 0.20 -7.63
CA TYR A 145 3.28 -0.05 -9.01
C TYR A 145 3.68 -1.51 -9.22
N GLY A 146 4.37 -2.13 -8.27
CA GLY A 146 4.68 -3.56 -8.27
C GLY A 146 3.44 -4.43 -8.33
N ALA A 147 2.44 -4.17 -7.48
CA ALA A 147 1.16 -4.88 -7.46
C ALA A 147 0.41 -4.74 -8.79
N ARG A 148 0.42 -3.56 -9.40
CA ARG A 148 -0.12 -3.34 -10.76
C ARG A 148 0.59 -4.19 -11.81
N LEU A 149 1.93 -4.24 -11.78
CA LEU A 149 2.73 -5.05 -12.71
C LEU A 149 2.44 -6.54 -12.52
N VAL A 150 2.39 -7.03 -11.29
CA VAL A 150 2.03 -8.41 -10.95
C VAL A 150 0.61 -8.73 -11.44
N ALA A 151 -0.35 -7.88 -11.12
CA ALA A 151 -1.75 -8.08 -11.50
C ALA A 151 -1.95 -8.21 -13.02
N ARG A 152 -1.20 -7.45 -13.84
CA ARG A 152 -1.21 -7.55 -15.30
C ARG A 152 -0.79 -8.92 -15.84
N GLN A 153 -0.14 -9.76 -15.04
CA GLN A 153 0.24 -11.12 -15.40
C GLN A 153 -0.78 -12.15 -14.88
N THR A 154 -1.84 -11.72 -14.24
CA THR A 154 -2.81 -12.57 -13.52
C THR A 154 -4.25 -12.18 -13.86
N ALA A 155 -5.22 -12.80 -13.20
CA ALA A 155 -6.64 -12.42 -13.31
C ALA A 155 -7.04 -11.29 -12.33
N VAL A 156 -6.13 -10.76 -11.54
CA VAL A 156 -6.40 -9.65 -10.61
C VAL A 156 -6.52 -8.34 -11.42
N ASP A 157 -7.50 -7.51 -11.10
CA ASP A 157 -7.60 -6.18 -11.69
C ASP A 157 -6.40 -5.32 -11.30
N ALA A 158 -5.70 -4.77 -12.30
CA ALA A 158 -4.44 -4.07 -12.10
C ALA A 158 -4.63 -2.74 -11.34
N GLU A 159 -5.75 -2.04 -11.55
CA GLU A 159 -6.02 -0.77 -10.89
C GLU A 159 -6.50 -0.99 -9.44
N TYR A 160 -7.20 -2.09 -9.21
CA TYR A 160 -7.54 -2.55 -7.86
C TYR A 160 -6.29 -2.94 -7.06
N ALA A 161 -5.38 -3.72 -7.66
CA ALA A 161 -4.13 -4.12 -7.02
C ALA A 161 -3.25 -2.90 -6.69
N PHE A 162 -3.16 -1.93 -7.61
CA PHE A 162 -2.48 -0.66 -7.36
C PHE A 162 -3.05 0.07 -6.15
N LEU A 163 -4.38 0.21 -6.09
CA LEU A 163 -5.05 0.88 -4.97
C LEU A 163 -4.74 0.19 -3.64
N CYS A 164 -4.86 -1.12 -3.61
CA CYS A 164 -4.54 -1.89 -2.40
C CYS A 164 -3.06 -1.72 -2.00
N GLY A 165 -2.13 -1.78 -2.97
CA GLY A 165 -0.70 -1.56 -2.73
C GLY A 165 -0.38 -0.15 -2.23
N LEU A 166 -1.08 0.88 -2.71
CA LEU A 166 -0.89 2.25 -2.23
C LEU A 166 -1.34 2.42 -0.77
N LEU A 167 -2.33 1.64 -0.34
CA LEU A 167 -3.03 1.81 0.93
C LEU A 167 -2.65 0.79 2.00
N HIS A 168 -1.92 -0.28 1.65
CA HIS A 168 -1.73 -1.40 2.57
C HIS A 168 -1.21 -0.96 3.94
N ASP A 169 -0.27 -0.02 3.98
CA ASP A 169 0.38 0.51 5.17
C ASP A 169 -0.11 1.91 5.59
N VAL A 170 -1.28 2.32 5.14
CA VAL A 170 -1.84 3.64 5.51
C VAL A 170 -2.04 3.80 7.02
N GLY A 171 -2.23 2.71 7.76
CA GLY A 171 -2.30 2.70 9.22
C GLY A 171 -0.99 3.12 9.88
N VAL A 172 0.16 2.77 9.28
CA VAL A 172 1.49 3.24 9.73
C VAL A 172 1.59 4.75 9.55
N SER A 173 1.26 5.28 8.36
CA SER A 173 1.24 6.73 8.11
C SER A 173 0.37 7.48 9.09
N ALA A 174 -0.85 7.01 9.29
CA ALA A 174 -1.82 7.64 10.19
C ALA A 174 -1.34 7.59 11.65
N SER A 175 -0.66 6.51 12.06
CA SER A 175 -0.04 6.40 13.39
C SER A 175 1.06 7.43 13.57
N LEU A 176 1.95 7.61 12.59
CA LEU A 176 3.01 8.62 12.63
C LEU A 176 2.45 10.05 12.68
N VAL A 177 1.38 10.34 11.91
CA VAL A 177 0.69 11.63 11.97
C VAL A 177 0.09 11.87 13.36
N LEU A 178 -0.62 10.87 13.90
CA LEU A 178 -1.27 10.94 15.20
C LEU A 178 -0.27 11.16 16.34
N LEU A 179 0.82 10.38 16.35
CA LEU A 179 1.88 10.47 17.36
C LEU A 179 2.71 11.75 17.20
N GLY A 180 2.89 12.22 15.97
CA GLY A 180 3.58 13.48 15.67
C GLY A 180 2.85 14.73 16.17
N ALA A 181 1.54 14.64 16.37
CA ALA A 181 0.72 15.71 16.95
C ALA A 181 0.83 15.78 18.48
N ASP A 182 1.35 14.75 19.14
CA ASP A 182 1.53 14.74 20.59
C ASP A 182 2.58 15.76 21.05
N PRO A 183 2.52 16.26 22.30
CA PRO A 183 3.58 17.10 22.86
C PRO A 183 4.95 16.41 22.75
N VAL A 184 6.01 17.17 22.49
CA VAL A 184 7.36 16.63 22.22
C VAL A 184 7.81 15.64 23.31
N ALA A 185 7.55 15.94 24.58
CA ALA A 185 7.93 15.08 25.71
C ALA A 185 7.15 13.75 25.77
N ALA A 186 6.03 13.64 25.06
CA ALA A 186 5.17 12.44 25.03
C ALA A 186 5.33 11.61 23.75
N ARG A 187 6.11 12.10 22.77
CA ARG A 187 6.32 11.40 21.50
C ARG A 187 7.18 10.16 21.72
N PRO A 188 6.73 8.99 21.25
CA PRO A 188 7.55 7.80 21.28
C PRO A 188 8.73 7.93 20.31
N THR A 189 9.80 7.21 20.63
CA THR A 189 10.94 7.04 19.71
C THR A 189 10.55 6.17 18.52
N ILE A 190 11.30 6.25 17.44
CA ILE A 190 11.10 5.39 16.28
C ILE A 190 11.17 3.91 16.66
N ASP A 191 12.10 3.52 17.53
CA ASP A 191 12.23 2.15 18.01
C ASP A 191 10.98 1.64 18.72
N GLN A 192 10.38 2.47 19.57
CA GLN A 192 9.11 2.13 20.25
C GLN A 192 7.95 1.99 19.25
N ILE A 193 7.92 2.83 18.22
CA ILE A 193 6.90 2.76 17.18
C ILE A 193 7.08 1.48 16.38
N TRP A 194 8.29 1.23 15.87
CA TRP A 194 8.59 0.06 15.02
C TRP A 194 8.45 -1.29 15.72
N SER A 195 8.66 -1.35 17.03
CA SER A 195 8.39 -2.57 17.81
C SER A 195 6.90 -2.82 18.08
N SER A 196 6.06 -1.82 17.86
CA SER A 196 4.62 -1.89 18.18
C SER A 196 3.72 -2.04 16.97
N LEU A 197 4.06 -1.39 15.85
CA LEU A 197 3.21 -1.33 14.66
C LEU A 197 3.03 -2.65 13.91
N PRO A 198 4.03 -3.58 13.83
CA PRO A 198 3.86 -4.85 13.12
C PRO A 198 2.61 -5.62 13.55
N TRP A 199 2.26 -5.54 14.82
CA TRP A 199 1.15 -6.26 15.40
C TRP A 199 -0.25 -5.69 15.10
N ILE A 200 -0.32 -4.42 14.69
CA ILE A 200 -1.60 -3.69 14.60
C ILE A 200 -1.81 -2.94 13.29
N HIS A 201 -0.77 -2.78 12.44
CA HIS A 201 -0.87 -1.90 11.26
C HIS A 201 -1.89 -2.38 10.23
N GLU A 202 -2.07 -3.68 10.03
CA GLU A 202 -3.12 -4.23 9.16
C GLU A 202 -4.50 -3.76 9.62
N ASP A 203 -4.82 -3.96 10.90
CA ASP A 203 -6.10 -3.56 11.48
C ASP A 203 -6.31 -2.04 11.38
N LEU A 204 -5.27 -1.26 11.69
CA LEU A 204 -5.33 0.20 11.58
C LEU A 204 -5.53 0.64 10.13
N SER A 205 -4.83 0.02 9.18
CA SER A 205 -4.99 0.29 7.74
C SER A 205 -6.42 -0.02 7.29
N GLY A 206 -6.96 -1.17 7.67
CA GLY A 206 -8.34 -1.55 7.40
C GLY A 206 -9.37 -0.56 7.99
N GLN A 207 -9.13 -0.07 9.22
CA GLN A 207 -9.98 0.94 9.85
C GLN A 207 -9.96 2.28 9.09
N ILE A 208 -8.80 2.77 8.69
CA ILE A 208 -8.66 4.00 7.90
C ILE A 208 -9.42 3.89 6.58
N VAL A 209 -9.21 2.81 5.84
CA VAL A 209 -9.87 2.56 4.56
C VAL A 209 -11.39 2.50 4.71
N LYS A 210 -11.87 1.92 5.82
CA LYS A 210 -13.29 1.89 6.19
C LYS A 210 -13.82 3.30 6.49
N LEU A 211 -13.10 4.12 7.27
CA LEU A 211 -13.46 5.50 7.57
C LEU A 211 -13.52 6.39 6.30
N TRP A 212 -12.66 6.11 5.32
CA TRP A 212 -12.74 6.75 4.00
C TRP A 212 -13.84 6.18 3.11
N LYS A 213 -14.64 5.22 3.62
CA LYS A 213 -15.74 4.57 2.91
C LYS A 213 -15.32 3.95 1.57
N LEU A 214 -14.09 3.41 1.50
CA LEU A 214 -13.63 2.66 0.33
C LEU A 214 -14.37 1.31 0.24
N PRO A 215 -14.39 0.67 -0.95
CA PRO A 215 -15.10 -0.60 -1.15
C PRO A 215 -14.71 -1.69 -0.14
N PRO A 216 -15.66 -2.54 0.30
CA PRO A 216 -15.38 -3.63 1.26
C PRO A 216 -14.24 -4.55 0.85
N GLU A 217 -14.07 -4.78 -0.46
CA GLU A 217 -13.00 -5.61 -1.02
C GLU A 217 -11.63 -4.99 -0.76
N VAL A 218 -11.52 -3.65 -0.87
CA VAL A 218 -10.28 -2.91 -0.54
C VAL A 218 -10.02 -2.99 0.97
N GLN A 219 -11.08 -2.85 1.79
CA GLN A 219 -10.96 -2.96 3.25
C GLN A 219 -10.42 -4.32 3.67
N LEU A 220 -10.91 -5.40 3.04
CA LEU A 220 -10.47 -6.77 3.32
C LEU A 220 -8.99 -6.94 2.96
N VAL A 221 -8.59 -6.58 1.74
CA VAL A 221 -7.21 -6.78 1.28
C VAL A 221 -6.23 -5.94 2.09
N VAL A 222 -6.54 -4.67 2.33
CA VAL A 222 -5.68 -3.76 3.10
C VAL A 222 -5.61 -4.15 4.58
N GLY A 223 -6.72 -4.61 5.17
CA GLY A 223 -6.77 -5.03 6.57
C GLY A 223 -6.21 -6.44 6.85
N GLN A 224 -5.78 -7.17 5.81
CA GLN A 224 -5.25 -8.54 5.94
C GLN A 224 -4.12 -8.82 4.94
N HIS A 225 -3.37 -7.79 4.56
CA HIS A 225 -2.44 -7.88 3.42
C HIS A 225 -1.25 -8.83 3.64
N HIS A 226 -0.97 -9.24 4.86
CA HIS A 226 0.00 -10.29 5.17
C HIS A 226 -0.60 -11.71 5.18
N ARG A 227 -1.91 -11.85 5.09
CA ARG A 227 -2.60 -13.14 5.22
C ARG A 227 -3.10 -13.63 3.86
N ILE A 228 -2.24 -14.32 3.12
CA ILE A 228 -2.58 -14.87 1.79
C ILE A 228 -3.85 -15.72 1.85
N HIS A 229 -4.09 -16.45 2.94
CA HIS A 229 -5.29 -17.26 3.17
C HIS A 229 -6.24 -16.59 4.16
N SER A 230 -7.49 -16.43 3.74
CA SER A 230 -8.58 -15.98 4.59
C SER A 230 -9.80 -16.88 4.35
N GLY A 231 -10.42 -17.38 5.43
CA GLY A 231 -11.58 -18.26 5.33
C GLY A 231 -11.34 -19.59 4.58
N GLY A 232 -10.09 -20.09 4.57
CA GLY A 232 -9.70 -21.33 3.89
C GLY A 232 -9.43 -21.20 2.39
N PHE A 233 -9.46 -19.98 1.85
CA PHE A 233 -9.18 -19.69 0.43
C PHE A 233 -8.02 -18.71 0.30
N ALA A 234 -7.15 -18.96 -0.69
CA ALA A 234 -6.10 -18.02 -1.04
C ALA A 234 -6.70 -16.79 -1.74
N HIS A 235 -6.25 -15.59 -1.35
CA HIS A 235 -6.71 -14.32 -1.93
C HIS A 235 -5.70 -13.79 -2.96
N PRO A 236 -6.02 -13.82 -4.28
CA PRO A 236 -5.04 -13.47 -5.31
C PRO A 236 -4.51 -12.03 -5.21
N ALA A 237 -5.33 -11.06 -4.77
CA ALA A 237 -4.86 -9.69 -4.62
C ALA A 237 -3.88 -9.55 -3.45
N ILE A 238 -4.09 -10.25 -2.33
CA ILE A 238 -3.12 -10.29 -1.23
C ILE A 238 -1.82 -10.95 -1.70
N ALA A 239 -1.91 -12.07 -2.43
CA ALA A 239 -0.72 -12.70 -3.00
C ALA A 239 0.03 -11.75 -3.95
N ALA A 240 -0.68 -10.92 -4.73
CA ALA A 240 -0.06 -9.91 -5.60
C ALA A 240 0.66 -8.81 -4.79
N LEU A 241 0.08 -8.39 -3.66
CA LEU A 241 0.73 -7.45 -2.74
C LEU A 241 2.01 -8.06 -2.16
N ARG A 242 1.94 -9.29 -1.63
CA ARG A 242 3.14 -9.96 -1.04
C ARG A 242 4.28 -10.08 -2.04
N ILE A 243 4.00 -10.40 -3.31
CA ILE A 243 5.04 -10.37 -4.36
C ILE A 243 5.56 -8.94 -4.56
N ALA A 244 4.68 -7.94 -4.60
CA ALA A 244 5.08 -6.55 -4.81
C ALA A 244 5.94 -5.99 -3.67
N GLU A 245 5.62 -6.33 -2.42
CA GLU A 245 6.44 -6.00 -1.24
C GLU A 245 7.83 -6.61 -1.36
N GLY A 246 7.92 -7.90 -1.70
CA GLY A 246 9.21 -8.56 -1.93
C GLY A 246 10.02 -7.92 -3.07
N LEU A 247 9.37 -7.41 -4.12
CA LEU A 247 10.06 -6.67 -5.19
C LEU A 247 10.57 -5.31 -4.70
N ALA A 248 9.76 -4.57 -3.91
CA ALA A 248 10.16 -3.29 -3.33
C ALA A 248 11.33 -3.47 -2.35
N GLU A 249 11.31 -4.53 -1.56
CA GLU A 249 12.38 -4.90 -0.63
C GLU A 249 13.70 -5.23 -1.35
N GLU A 250 13.65 -6.00 -2.45
CA GLU A 250 14.83 -6.28 -3.27
C GLU A 250 15.43 -5.03 -3.91
N LEU A 251 14.64 -3.99 -4.15
CA LEU A 251 15.10 -2.68 -4.61
C LEU A 251 15.62 -1.79 -3.46
N GLY A 252 15.64 -2.26 -2.22
CA GLY A 252 16.11 -1.51 -1.06
C GLY A 252 15.06 -0.60 -0.43
N HIS A 253 13.79 -0.76 -0.77
CA HIS A 253 12.67 0.01 -0.22
C HIS A 253 11.75 -0.82 0.68
N GLY A 254 12.29 -1.85 1.34
CA GLY A 254 11.60 -2.50 2.45
C GLY A 254 11.49 -1.53 3.64
N LEU A 255 10.42 -1.66 4.43
CA LEU A 255 10.32 -0.94 5.70
C LEU A 255 11.19 -1.63 6.75
N THR A 256 12.50 -1.56 6.56
CA THR A 256 13.46 -2.11 7.50
C THR A 256 13.84 -1.08 8.54
N ARG A 257 14.17 -1.53 9.74
CA ARG A 257 14.71 -0.66 10.77
C ARG A 257 16.08 -0.04 10.39
N ALA A 258 16.78 -0.62 9.43
CA ALA A 258 18.06 -0.09 8.92
C ALA A 258 17.89 1.25 8.19
N ASP A 259 16.77 1.44 7.49
CA ASP A 259 16.45 2.71 6.82
C ASP A 259 16.00 3.80 7.80
N ILE A 260 15.64 3.39 9.03
CA ILE A 260 15.05 4.24 10.05
C ILE A 260 15.85 4.24 11.34
N ALA A 261 16.43 3.11 11.76
CA ALA A 261 17.41 2.88 12.85
C ALA A 261 17.76 1.39 12.93
N ASP A 262 19.03 1.05 13.00
CA ASP A 262 19.63 -0.29 13.11
C ASP A 262 18.71 -1.55 13.31
N GLY A 263 18.36 -2.24 12.25
CA GLY A 263 18.50 -3.69 12.23
C GLY A 263 17.29 -4.63 12.38
N TYR A 264 15.99 -4.23 12.27
CA TYR A 264 14.89 -5.22 12.19
C TYR A 264 13.93 -4.92 11.03
N PRO A 265 13.60 -5.93 10.18
CA PRO A 265 12.60 -5.71 9.14
C PRO A 265 11.22 -5.53 9.77
N PHE A 266 10.50 -4.54 9.28
CA PHE A 266 9.08 -4.43 9.48
C PHE A 266 8.44 -5.42 8.50
N GLU A 267 8.26 -6.66 8.96
CA GLU A 267 7.60 -7.77 8.24
C GLU A 267 8.03 -8.01 6.78
N SER A 268 9.30 -8.32 6.55
CA SER A 268 9.75 -8.88 5.26
C SER A 268 9.00 -10.16 4.94
N ALA A 269 8.53 -10.29 3.68
CA ALA A 269 7.94 -11.53 3.22
C ALA A 269 9.00 -12.65 3.25
N SER A 270 8.72 -13.71 4.00
CA SER A 270 9.62 -14.87 4.01
C SER A 270 9.69 -15.53 2.64
N PRO A 271 10.80 -16.21 2.28
CA PRO A 271 10.90 -16.98 1.04
C PRO A 271 9.75 -17.97 0.85
N GLY A 272 9.23 -18.53 1.95
CA GLY A 272 8.07 -19.43 1.93
C GLY A 272 6.80 -18.72 1.49
N GLU A 273 6.49 -17.57 2.05
CA GLU A 273 5.32 -16.75 1.68
C GLU A 273 5.41 -16.25 0.24
N LEU A 274 6.59 -15.82 -0.23
CA LEU A 274 6.79 -15.43 -1.62
C LEU A 274 6.58 -16.60 -2.59
N SER A 275 7.04 -17.81 -2.22
CA SER A 275 6.82 -19.04 -2.99
C SER A 275 5.35 -19.41 -3.05
N GLU A 276 4.64 -19.28 -1.93
CA GLU A 276 3.20 -19.51 -1.84
C GLU A 276 2.41 -18.50 -2.68
N ALA A 277 2.70 -17.22 -2.54
CA ALA A 277 2.09 -16.15 -3.33
C ALA A 277 2.30 -16.39 -4.84
N ALA A 278 3.52 -16.75 -5.24
CA ALA A 278 3.83 -17.07 -6.63
C ALA A 278 3.01 -18.29 -7.13
N THR A 279 2.80 -19.29 -6.28
CA THR A 279 1.99 -20.47 -6.60
C THR A 279 0.52 -20.10 -6.79
N VAL A 280 -0.05 -19.30 -5.88
CA VAL A 280 -1.44 -18.79 -5.98
C VAL A 280 -1.66 -18.04 -7.29
N LEU A 281 -0.69 -17.21 -7.68
CA LEU A 281 -0.75 -16.39 -8.90
C LEU A 281 -0.29 -17.11 -10.16
N LYS A 282 0.23 -18.35 -10.05
CA LYS A 282 0.87 -19.09 -11.14
C LYS A 282 2.02 -18.32 -11.81
N LEU A 283 2.78 -17.57 -11.03
CA LEU A 283 3.90 -16.77 -11.48
C LEU A 283 5.18 -17.63 -11.53
N SER A 284 5.86 -17.62 -12.70
CA SER A 284 7.16 -18.27 -12.83
C SER A 284 8.28 -17.37 -12.25
N PRO A 285 9.41 -17.96 -11.79
CA PRO A 285 10.58 -17.19 -11.38
C PRO A 285 11.06 -16.20 -12.46
N ALA A 286 11.10 -16.63 -13.72
CA ALA A 286 11.50 -15.77 -14.84
C ALA A 286 10.55 -14.56 -15.03
N THR A 287 9.25 -14.75 -14.76
CA THR A 287 8.28 -13.64 -14.78
C THR A 287 8.58 -12.67 -13.63
N ARG A 288 8.82 -13.18 -12.42
CA ARG A 288 9.18 -12.35 -11.27
C ARG A 288 10.43 -11.51 -11.53
N ASP A 289 11.50 -12.11 -12.06
CA ASP A 289 12.75 -11.40 -12.40
C ASP A 289 12.53 -10.29 -13.44
N ARG A 290 11.64 -10.53 -14.40
CA ARG A 290 11.25 -9.51 -15.37
C ARG A 290 10.51 -8.36 -14.69
N LEU A 291 9.55 -8.65 -13.80
CA LEU A 291 8.79 -7.65 -13.07
C LEU A 291 9.69 -6.79 -12.16
N LEU A 292 10.69 -7.40 -11.52
CA LEU A 292 11.70 -6.66 -10.75
C LEU A 292 12.45 -5.64 -11.63
N LYS A 293 12.87 -6.03 -12.82
CA LYS A 293 13.55 -5.12 -13.76
C LYS A 293 12.63 -4.01 -14.26
N GLU A 294 11.37 -4.32 -14.51
CA GLU A 294 10.37 -3.33 -14.91
C GLU A 294 10.10 -2.31 -13.79
N LEU A 295 9.98 -2.77 -12.54
CA LEU A 295 9.79 -1.90 -11.38
C LEU A 295 11.02 -1.02 -11.13
N ALA A 296 12.23 -1.60 -11.20
CA ALA A 296 13.49 -0.85 -11.07
C ALA A 296 13.63 0.26 -12.12
N ALA A 297 13.15 0.04 -13.34
CA ALA A 297 13.16 1.06 -14.39
C ALA A 297 12.18 2.22 -14.13
N LEU A 298 11.13 1.98 -13.35
CA LEU A 298 10.13 3.00 -12.96
C LEU A 298 10.56 3.78 -11.71
N GLU A 299 11.33 3.18 -10.82
CA GLU A 299 11.72 3.71 -9.52
C GLU A 299 12.21 5.17 -9.56
N PRO A 300 13.16 5.60 -10.43
CA PRO A 300 13.65 6.98 -10.44
C PRO A 300 12.56 8.00 -10.76
N GLN A 301 11.53 7.60 -11.52
CA GLN A 301 10.42 8.48 -11.87
C GLN A 301 9.35 8.55 -10.78
N LEU A 302 9.23 7.48 -9.99
CA LEU A 302 8.26 7.40 -8.91
C LEU A 302 8.72 8.16 -7.66
N LEU A 303 10.03 8.19 -7.42
CA LEU A 303 10.63 8.76 -6.21
C LEU A 303 11.19 10.18 -6.41
N ALA A 304 11.22 10.69 -7.63
CA ALA A 304 11.56 12.07 -7.95
C ALA A 304 10.46 13.04 -7.49
#